data_f6dade0b335074f2849e7b513978a647
#
_entry.id   f6dade0b335074f2849e7b513978a647
#
_cell.length_a   1.000
_cell.length_b   1.000
_cell.length_c   1.000
_cell.angle_alpha   90.00
_cell.angle_beta   90.00
_cell.angle_gamma   90.00
#
_symmetry.space_group_name_H-M   'P 1'
#
loop_
_entity.id
_entity.type
_entity.pdbx_description
1 polymer ?
#
loop_
_entity_poly.entity_id
_entity_poly.type
_entity_poly.pdbx_seq_one_letter_code
_entity_poly.pdbx_strand_id
1 'polypeptide(L)'
;MNTYFGLLAEFNGRAELPLEEVAPRYFGISAKTAGARALAQGLPVPAYRALDSQKSPWLISAVDLARYLDQRRAEASEMWQRVNL
;
A
#
# COMPACT_ATOMS: atom_id res chain seq x y z
N MET A 1 2.78 6.55 -17.07
CA MET A 1 1.78 7.13 -16.15
C MET A 1 2.36 7.14 -14.75
N ASN A 2 2.11 8.19 -14.00
CA ASN A 2 2.61 8.29 -12.63
C ASN A 2 1.75 7.41 -11.71
N THR A 3 2.39 6.51 -10.96
CA THR A 3 1.70 5.57 -10.07
C THR A 3 0.88 6.31 -9.01
N TYR A 4 1.43 7.39 -8.46
CA TYR A 4 0.72 8.19 -7.46
C TYR A 4 -0.59 8.76 -8.03
N PHE A 5 -0.56 9.33 -9.22
CA PHE A 5 -1.77 9.86 -9.85
C PHE A 5 -2.78 8.76 -10.15
N GLY A 6 -2.30 7.58 -10.54
CA GLY A 6 -3.18 6.43 -10.73
C GLY A 6 -3.91 6.04 -9.45
N LEU A 7 -3.20 6.04 -8.33
CA LEU A 7 -3.81 5.76 -7.02
C LEU A 7 -4.81 6.84 -6.62
N LEU A 8 -4.49 8.11 -6.85
CA LEU A 8 -5.43 9.18 -6.57
C LEU A 8 -6.72 9.01 -7.37
N ALA A 9 -6.61 8.63 -8.64
CA ALA A 9 -7.79 8.39 -9.47
C ALA A 9 -8.61 7.21 -8.94
N GLU A 10 -7.95 6.13 -8.54
CA GLU A 10 -8.62 4.93 -8.01
C GLU A 10 -9.36 5.22 -6.70
N PHE A 11 -8.78 6.06 -5.84
CA PHE A 11 -9.32 6.33 -4.50
C PHE A 11 -9.94 7.73 -4.39
N ASN A 12 -10.44 8.26 -5.50
CA ASN A 12 -11.21 9.52 -5.54
C ASN A 12 -10.42 10.73 -5.00
N GLY A 13 -9.14 10.81 -5.33
CA GLY A 13 -8.30 11.94 -4.97
C GLY A 13 -7.78 11.95 -3.54
N ARG A 14 -8.00 10.88 -2.78
CA ARG A 14 -7.54 10.81 -1.38
C ARG A 14 -6.04 10.55 -1.33
N ALA A 15 -5.31 11.35 -0.57
CA ALA A 15 -3.87 11.16 -0.35
C ALA A 15 -3.57 10.16 0.76
N GLU A 16 -4.52 9.96 1.68
CA GLU A 16 -4.44 8.98 2.77
C GLU A 16 -5.48 7.91 2.52
N LEU A 17 -5.04 6.65 2.42
CA LEU A 17 -5.87 5.55 1.96
C LEU A 17 -6.24 4.63 3.12
N PRO A 18 -7.51 4.20 3.21
CA PRO A 18 -7.89 3.20 4.23
C PRO A 18 -7.16 1.88 3.98
N LEU A 19 -6.50 1.35 5.00
CA LEU A 19 -5.80 0.07 4.89
C LEU A 19 -6.76 -1.06 4.52
N GLU A 20 -7.99 -1.02 5.01
CA GLU A 20 -8.99 -2.05 4.71
C GLU A 20 -9.32 -2.14 3.22
N GLU A 21 -9.16 -1.05 2.47
CA GLU A 21 -9.34 -1.07 1.02
C GLU A 21 -8.08 -1.47 0.29
N VAL A 22 -6.92 -1.02 0.78
CA VAL A 22 -5.63 -1.27 0.13
C VAL A 22 -5.19 -2.72 0.27
N ALA A 23 -5.38 -3.32 1.44
CA ALA A 23 -4.81 -4.63 1.74
C ALA A 23 -5.29 -5.73 0.81
N PRO A 24 -6.61 -5.90 0.57
CA PRO A 24 -7.03 -6.95 -0.36
C PRO A 24 -6.68 -6.65 -1.81
N ARG A 25 -6.59 -5.37 -2.19
CA ARG A 25 -6.30 -5.01 -3.59
C ARG A 25 -4.82 -5.12 -3.94
N TYR A 26 -3.94 -4.73 -3.03
CA TYR A 26 -2.52 -4.59 -3.34
C TYR A 26 -1.63 -5.56 -2.57
N PHE A 27 -2.03 -6.00 -1.39
CA PHE A 27 -1.21 -6.90 -0.58
C PHE A 27 -1.74 -8.33 -0.57
N GLY A 28 -2.95 -8.56 -1.09
CA GLY A 28 -3.53 -9.90 -1.15
C GLY A 28 -3.87 -10.49 0.21
N ILE A 29 -4.10 -9.67 1.22
CA ILE A 29 -4.44 -10.11 2.57
C ILE A 29 -5.75 -9.47 3.01
N SER A 30 -6.43 -10.11 3.98
CA SER A 30 -7.68 -9.59 4.49
C SER A 30 -7.46 -8.33 5.31
N ALA A 31 -8.51 -7.51 5.46
CA ALA A 31 -8.46 -6.32 6.30
C ALA A 31 -8.09 -6.66 7.74
N LYS A 32 -8.59 -7.78 8.27
CA LYS A 32 -8.29 -8.22 9.63
C LYS A 32 -6.81 -8.56 9.78
N THR A 33 -6.25 -9.32 8.86
CA THR A 33 -4.82 -9.66 8.87
C THR A 33 -3.96 -8.41 8.72
N ALA A 34 -4.36 -7.50 7.84
CA ALA A 34 -3.64 -6.25 7.65
C ALA A 34 -3.61 -5.41 8.93
N GLY A 35 -4.73 -5.33 9.65
CA GLY A 35 -4.79 -4.60 10.92
C GLY A 35 -3.85 -5.18 11.96
N ALA A 36 -3.79 -6.51 12.05
CA ALA A 36 -2.86 -7.17 12.98
C ALA A 36 -1.41 -6.89 12.62
N ARG A 37 -1.07 -6.93 11.33
CA ARG A 37 0.29 -6.61 10.86
C ARG A 37 0.65 -5.14 11.05
N ALA A 38 -0.33 -4.24 10.87
CA ALA A 38 -0.12 -2.81 11.09
C ALA A 38 0.25 -2.53 12.54
N LEU A 39 -0.44 -3.19 13.47
CA LEU A 39 -0.15 -3.04 14.89
C LEU A 39 1.27 -3.46 15.22
N ALA A 40 1.78 -4.49 14.56
CA ALA A 40 3.14 -5.01 14.75
C ALA A 40 4.17 -4.32 13.83
N GLN A 41 3.78 -3.33 13.04
CA GLN A 41 4.61 -2.67 12.03
C GLN A 41 5.18 -3.65 11.01
N GLY A 42 4.37 -4.66 10.64
CA GLY A 42 4.78 -5.74 9.75
C GLY A 42 4.29 -5.62 8.32
N LEU A 43 3.80 -4.45 7.91
CA LEU A 43 3.40 -4.20 6.54
C LEU A 43 4.57 -3.65 5.71
N PRO A 44 4.52 -3.78 4.37
CA PRO A 44 5.60 -3.26 3.52
C PRO A 44 5.67 -1.73 3.43
N VAL A 45 4.65 -1.04 3.93
CA VAL A 45 4.61 0.42 4.00
C VAL A 45 4.17 0.84 5.39
N PRO A 46 4.51 2.07 5.83
CA PRO A 46 4.05 2.55 7.13
C PRO A 46 2.51 2.66 7.17
N ALA A 47 1.93 2.19 8.26
CA ALA A 47 0.50 2.37 8.52
C ALA A 47 0.35 3.12 9.84
N TYR A 48 -0.67 3.95 9.94
CA TYR A 48 -0.87 4.79 11.11
C TYR A 48 -2.36 5.03 11.35
N ARG A 49 -2.69 5.49 12.53
CA ARG A 49 -4.02 5.96 12.88
C ARG A 49 -3.97 7.45 13.13
N ALA A 50 -4.96 8.19 12.59
CA ALA A 50 -5.00 9.63 12.78
C ALA A 50 -5.23 10.02 14.25
N LEU A 51 -5.94 9.16 14.98
CA LEU A 51 -6.12 9.30 16.41
C LEU A 51 -5.60 8.06 17.11
N ASP A 52 -5.05 8.23 18.31
CA ASP A 52 -4.57 7.12 19.12
C ASP A 52 -5.76 6.42 19.79
N SER A 53 -6.54 5.72 18.99
CA SER A 53 -7.77 5.04 19.39
C SER A 53 -7.95 3.78 18.58
N GLN A 54 -8.43 2.72 19.22
CA GLN A 54 -8.71 1.46 18.52
C GLN A 54 -9.84 1.60 17.50
N LYS A 55 -10.65 2.63 17.61
CA LYS A 55 -11.74 2.89 16.66
C LYS A 55 -11.29 3.68 15.45
N SER A 56 -10.12 4.32 15.52
CA SER A 56 -9.59 5.06 14.37
C SER A 56 -9.10 4.06 13.31
N PRO A 57 -9.48 4.25 12.03
CA PRO A 57 -9.05 3.33 10.99
C PRO A 57 -7.55 3.45 10.73
N TRP A 58 -6.95 2.33 10.30
CA TRP A 58 -5.57 2.36 9.82
C TRP A 58 -5.52 3.03 8.45
N LEU A 59 -4.52 3.90 8.27
CA LEU A 59 -4.32 4.65 7.03
C LEU A 59 -2.92 4.40 6.49
N ILE A 60 -2.80 4.50 5.16
CA ILE A 60 -1.53 4.41 4.43
C ILE A 60 -1.44 5.63 3.53
N SER A 61 -0.26 6.23 3.44
CA SER A 61 -0.02 7.33 2.49
C SER A 61 -0.02 6.79 1.06
N ALA A 62 -0.73 7.48 0.16
CA ALA A 62 -0.72 7.14 -1.26
C ALA A 62 0.69 7.28 -1.86
N VAL A 63 1.50 8.23 -1.35
CA VAL A 63 2.89 8.38 -1.78
C VAL A 63 3.72 7.16 -1.41
N ASP A 64 3.58 6.67 -0.19
CA ASP A 64 4.32 5.48 0.26
C ASP A 64 3.91 4.24 -0.52
N LEU A 65 2.61 4.07 -0.77
CA LEU A 65 2.13 2.95 -1.56
C LEU A 65 2.66 3.03 -2.99
N ALA A 66 2.64 4.22 -3.59
CA ALA A 66 3.17 4.42 -4.94
C ALA A 66 4.64 4.04 -5.04
N ARG A 67 5.47 4.46 -4.06
CA ARG A 67 6.88 4.10 -4.02
C ARG A 67 7.08 2.60 -3.91
N TYR A 68 6.32 1.96 -3.05
CA TYR A 68 6.40 0.52 -2.87
C TYR A 68 6.05 -0.22 -4.16
N LEU A 69 4.96 0.17 -4.82
CA LEU A 69 4.56 -0.47 -6.08
C LEU A 69 5.59 -0.25 -7.18
N ASP A 70 6.16 0.96 -7.27
CA ASP A 70 7.20 1.25 -8.25
C ASP A 70 8.45 0.40 -8.00
N GLN A 71 8.83 0.22 -6.75
CA GLN A 71 9.97 -0.63 -6.37
C GLN A 71 9.71 -2.09 -6.76
N ARG A 72 8.54 -2.62 -6.46
CA ARG A 72 8.19 -4.00 -6.82
C ARG A 72 8.17 -4.20 -8.32
N ARG A 73 7.67 -3.22 -9.07
CA ARG A 73 7.65 -3.29 -10.52
C ARG A 73 9.07 -3.27 -11.10
N ALA A 74 9.94 -2.42 -10.56
CA ALA A 74 11.33 -2.35 -11.01
C ALA A 74 12.06 -3.68 -10.77
N GLU A 75 11.86 -4.29 -9.61
CA GLU A 75 12.46 -5.59 -9.28
C GLU A 75 11.97 -6.68 -10.23
N ALA A 76 10.67 -6.69 -10.52
CA ALA A 76 10.10 -7.67 -11.45
C ALA A 76 10.62 -7.49 -12.87
N SER A 77 10.74 -6.24 -13.32
CA SER A 77 11.28 -5.92 -14.64
C SER A 77 12.74 -6.37 -14.78
N GLU A 78 13.54 -6.11 -13.74
CA GLU A 78 14.94 -6.53 -13.73
C GLU A 78 15.07 -8.06 -13.78
N MET A 79 14.26 -8.76 -13.01
CA MET A 79 14.27 -10.22 -13.00
C MET A 79 13.84 -10.77 -14.38
N TRP A 80 12.81 -10.19 -14.97
CA TRP A 80 12.34 -10.59 -16.31
C TRP A 80 13.44 -10.43 -17.35
N GLN A 81 14.15 -9.30 -17.32
CA GLN A 81 15.24 -9.04 -18.25
C GLN A 81 16.38 -10.05 -18.13
N ARG A 82 16.75 -10.42 -16.89
CA ARG A 82 17.81 -11.43 -16.68
C ARG A 82 17.47 -12.79 -17.27
N VAL A 83 16.20 -13.14 -17.29
CA VAL A 83 15.75 -14.43 -17.82
C VAL A 83 15.54 -14.39 -19.33
N ASN A 84 15.13 -13.26 -19.89
CA ASN A 84 14.66 -13.15 -21.27
C ASN A 84 15.61 -12.42 -22.23
N LEU A 85 16.75 -11.95 -21.73
CA LEU A 85 17.73 -11.28 -22.60
C LEU A 85 19.02 -12.10 -22.80
#